data_220851bed9412683dd6a81d65a3797e4
#
_entry.id   220851bed9412683dd6a81d65a3797e4
#
_cell.length_a   1.000
_cell.length_b   1.000
_cell.length_c   1.000
_cell.angle_alpha   90.00
_cell.angle_beta   90.00
_cell.angle_gamma   90.00
#
_symmetry.space_group_name_H-M   'P 1'
#
loop_
_entity.id
_entity.type
_entity.pdbx_description
1 polymer ?
#
loop_
_entity_poly.entity_id
_entity_poly.type
_entity_poly.pdbx_seq_one_letter_code
_entity_poly.pdbx_strand_id
1 'polypeptide(L)'
;MEEIPAVLGRRRLRAARWPAVAGAVLALAATPDAPPPWGFVGHEMAAAVAVAALPDDMPGFFRDAGPQLVHLNPEPDRWRVWEQREMDQAFSYDHYVDLENLPDGALEAPDRFEYLAMLYDAELAKPERDGGFLHFRIVELYQRLVSGWRRWRAEEDAERREWMEERIVNDAGILGHYVTDASQPHHTTIHFNGWDLETPNPEGYTRDNQFHSRFERFFVEAHVTQGDVAAHASTGPPRSVAGSAREAVLAHIRESHAEVETLYRLDRDVGFDPEQPAHPAAKDFAAVRLAAGADMLAALWWSAWLESASPIERGGEDR
;
A
#
# COMPACT_ATOMS: atom_id res chain seq x y z
N MET A 1 3.69 -37.96 56.89
CA MET A 1 3.68 -39.12 55.97
C MET A 1 2.27 -39.64 55.99
N GLU A 2 1.50 -39.30 55.01
CA GLU A 2 0.15 -39.84 54.81
C GLU A 2 -0.01 -40.09 53.32
N GLU A 3 -0.25 -41.34 53.00
CA GLU A 3 -0.35 -41.86 51.63
C GLU A 3 -1.69 -41.46 50.99
N ILE A 4 -1.68 -41.07 49.76
CA ILE A 4 -2.88 -40.84 48.93
C ILE A 4 -3.09 -42.07 48.02
N PRO A 5 -4.24 -42.74 48.04
CA PRO A 5 -4.48 -43.90 47.19
C PRO A 5 -4.93 -43.48 45.78
N ALA A 6 -4.35 -44.14 44.77
CA ALA A 6 -4.74 -44.06 43.38
C ALA A 6 -6.05 -44.82 43.11
N VAL A 7 -7.04 -44.17 42.50
CA VAL A 7 -8.24 -44.81 41.96
C VAL A 7 -8.28 -44.60 40.43
N LEU A 8 -7.91 -45.66 39.71
CA LEU A 8 -8.08 -45.81 38.27
C LEU A 8 -9.52 -46.30 37.98
N GLY A 9 -10.36 -45.40 37.48
CA GLY A 9 -11.68 -45.75 36.95
C GLY A 9 -11.74 -45.53 35.44
N ARG A 10 -11.53 -46.56 34.63
CA ARG A 10 -11.78 -46.53 33.17
C ARG A 10 -13.28 -46.45 32.89
N ARG A 11 -13.81 -45.30 32.50
CA ARG A 11 -15.14 -45.17 31.91
C ARG A 11 -15.05 -45.31 30.40
N ARG A 12 -15.66 -46.35 29.85
CA ARG A 12 -15.90 -46.52 28.41
C ARG A 12 -16.92 -45.48 27.95
N LEU A 13 -16.51 -44.56 27.08
CA LEU A 13 -17.41 -43.64 26.40
C LEU A 13 -18.18 -44.37 25.29
N ARG A 14 -19.48 -44.44 25.43
CA ARG A 14 -20.39 -44.89 24.37
C ARG A 14 -20.49 -43.81 23.31
N ALA A 15 -20.22 -44.17 22.06
CA ALA A 15 -20.42 -43.28 20.90
C ALA A 15 -21.92 -43.00 20.72
N ALA A 16 -22.32 -41.75 20.95
CA ALA A 16 -23.64 -41.28 20.60
C ALA A 16 -23.66 -40.98 19.11
N ARG A 17 -24.51 -41.65 18.36
CA ARG A 17 -24.81 -41.33 16.95
C ARG A 17 -25.70 -40.09 16.93
N TRP A 18 -25.17 -39.02 16.36
CA TRP A 18 -25.92 -37.81 16.07
C TRP A 18 -26.64 -37.97 14.72
N PRO A 19 -27.91 -37.56 14.58
CA PRO A 19 -28.59 -37.54 13.29
C PRO A 19 -27.99 -36.46 12.40
N ALA A 20 -27.77 -36.79 11.12
CA ALA A 20 -27.36 -35.83 10.12
C ALA A 20 -28.51 -34.82 9.89
N VAL A 21 -28.33 -33.59 10.34
CA VAL A 21 -29.17 -32.48 9.96
C VAL A 21 -28.62 -31.96 8.63
N ALA A 22 -29.38 -32.18 7.56
CA ALA A 22 -29.14 -31.56 6.27
C ALA A 22 -29.42 -30.06 6.42
N GLY A 23 -28.37 -29.30 6.70
CA GLY A 23 -28.41 -27.84 6.72
C GLY A 23 -28.45 -27.32 5.28
N ALA A 24 -29.53 -26.64 4.92
CA ALA A 24 -29.56 -25.82 3.72
C ALA A 24 -28.49 -24.73 3.86
N VAL A 25 -27.47 -24.76 3.00
CA VAL A 25 -26.51 -23.67 2.85
C VAL A 25 -27.28 -22.53 2.22
N LEU A 26 -27.75 -21.57 3.02
CA LEU A 26 -28.10 -20.24 2.52
C LEU A 26 -26.78 -19.64 2.05
N ALA A 27 -26.62 -19.50 0.74
CA ALA A 27 -25.63 -18.64 0.16
C ALA A 27 -26.02 -17.19 0.59
N LEU A 28 -25.34 -16.67 1.63
CA LEU A 28 -25.33 -15.24 1.86
C LEU A 28 -24.67 -14.64 0.61
N ALA A 29 -25.46 -13.89 -0.15
CA ALA A 29 -24.94 -13.00 -1.18
C ALA A 29 -24.01 -12.04 -0.44
N ALA A 30 -22.71 -12.17 -0.64
CA ALA A 30 -21.74 -11.16 -0.22
C ALA A 30 -22.18 -9.84 -0.84
N THR A 31 -22.41 -8.82 -0.02
CA THR A 31 -22.46 -7.43 -0.51
C THR A 31 -21.13 -7.15 -1.17
N PRO A 32 -21.09 -6.52 -2.34
CA PRO A 32 -19.81 -6.19 -2.95
C PRO A 32 -19.07 -5.25 -1.99
N ASP A 33 -17.96 -5.74 -1.42
CA ASP A 33 -17.01 -4.92 -0.70
C ASP A 33 -16.58 -3.77 -1.60
N ALA A 34 -16.31 -2.59 -1.03
CA ALA A 34 -15.72 -1.51 -1.78
C ALA A 34 -14.44 -2.03 -2.46
N PRO A 35 -14.27 -1.81 -3.77
CA PRO A 35 -13.15 -2.39 -4.49
C PRO A 35 -11.83 -1.85 -3.91
N PRO A 36 -10.84 -2.75 -3.66
CA PRO A 36 -9.51 -2.33 -3.23
C PRO A 36 -8.83 -1.47 -4.30
N PRO A 37 -8.05 -0.44 -3.90
CA PRO A 37 -7.26 0.38 -4.81
C PRO A 37 -6.21 -0.46 -5.56
N TRP A 38 -5.85 -0.09 -6.81
CA TRP A 38 -5.02 -0.85 -7.77
C TRP A 38 -5.40 -2.33 -7.95
N GLY A 39 -6.46 -2.78 -7.34
CA GLY A 39 -6.78 -4.19 -7.19
C GLY A 39 -5.59 -4.99 -6.61
N PHE A 40 -5.80 -6.15 -6.07
CA PHE A 40 -4.69 -6.97 -5.55
C PHE A 40 -3.64 -7.27 -6.63
N VAL A 41 -4.06 -7.46 -7.87
CA VAL A 41 -3.18 -7.81 -9.00
C VAL A 41 -2.21 -6.69 -9.36
N GLY A 42 -2.66 -5.42 -9.36
CA GLY A 42 -1.78 -4.27 -9.62
C GLY A 42 -0.69 -4.13 -8.55
N HIS A 43 -1.06 -4.23 -7.28
CA HIS A 43 -0.12 -4.23 -6.16
C HIS A 43 0.90 -5.37 -6.23
N GLU A 44 0.45 -6.59 -6.53
CA GLU A 44 1.32 -7.76 -6.70
C GLU A 44 2.29 -7.59 -7.87
N MET A 45 1.85 -7.05 -9.01
CA MET A 45 2.70 -6.79 -10.17
C MET A 45 3.79 -5.76 -9.86
N ALA A 46 3.44 -4.63 -9.23
CA ALA A 46 4.40 -3.61 -8.85
C ALA A 46 5.44 -4.16 -7.85
N ALA A 47 4.99 -4.90 -6.83
CA ALA A 47 5.89 -5.54 -5.86
C ALA A 47 6.82 -6.56 -6.53
N ALA A 48 6.31 -7.39 -7.44
CA ALA A 48 7.11 -8.38 -8.15
C ALA A 48 8.21 -7.74 -9.01
N VAL A 49 7.91 -6.62 -9.66
CA VAL A 49 8.90 -5.85 -10.44
C VAL A 49 9.92 -5.20 -9.51
N ALA A 50 9.51 -4.63 -8.37
CA ALA A 50 10.42 -4.07 -7.37
C ALA A 50 11.36 -5.14 -6.78
N VAL A 51 10.86 -6.35 -6.48
CA VAL A 51 11.66 -7.50 -6.01
C VAL A 51 12.72 -7.89 -7.05
N ALA A 52 12.35 -7.92 -8.32
CA ALA A 52 13.28 -8.26 -9.40
C ALA A 52 14.44 -7.24 -9.58
N ALA A 53 14.25 -6.00 -9.11
CA ALA A 53 15.24 -4.94 -9.16
C ALA A 53 16.19 -4.92 -7.94
N LEU A 54 15.99 -5.78 -6.93
CA LEU A 54 16.79 -5.77 -5.70
C LEU A 54 18.26 -6.12 -5.97
N PRO A 55 19.23 -5.31 -5.48
CA PRO A 55 20.64 -5.57 -5.65
C PRO A 55 21.11 -6.80 -4.87
N ASP A 56 22.18 -7.45 -5.39
CA ASP A 56 22.82 -8.58 -4.71
C ASP A 56 23.40 -8.22 -3.34
N ASP A 57 23.71 -6.96 -3.10
CA ASP A 57 24.21 -6.43 -1.83
C ASP A 57 23.12 -6.38 -0.72
N MET A 58 21.85 -6.57 -1.05
CA MET A 58 20.82 -6.77 -0.03
C MET A 58 20.92 -8.16 0.59
N PRO A 59 20.64 -8.30 1.90
CA PRO A 59 20.64 -9.60 2.58
C PRO A 59 19.81 -10.67 1.87
N GLY A 60 20.36 -11.89 1.77
CA GLY A 60 19.74 -12.99 1.05
C GLY A 60 18.31 -13.29 1.51
N PHE A 61 18.05 -13.29 2.84
CA PHE A 61 16.71 -13.56 3.36
C PHE A 61 15.64 -12.60 2.82
N PHE A 62 16.01 -11.32 2.60
CA PHE A 62 15.07 -10.31 2.08
C PHE A 62 14.75 -10.55 0.61
N ARG A 63 15.76 -10.90 -0.19
CA ARG A 63 15.58 -11.25 -1.61
C ARG A 63 14.79 -12.55 -1.76
N ASP A 64 15.08 -13.54 -0.92
CA ASP A 64 14.41 -14.84 -0.90
C ASP A 64 12.94 -14.74 -0.44
N ALA A 65 12.61 -13.69 0.34
CA ALA A 65 11.23 -13.36 0.75
C ALA A 65 10.39 -12.72 -0.37
N GLY A 66 10.89 -12.62 -1.60
CA GLY A 66 10.19 -12.00 -2.73
C GLY A 66 8.71 -12.41 -2.85
N PRO A 67 8.35 -13.70 -2.85
CA PRO A 67 6.94 -14.12 -2.88
C PRO A 67 6.11 -13.59 -1.71
N GLN A 68 6.69 -13.49 -0.50
CA GLN A 68 6.01 -12.94 0.68
C GLN A 68 5.85 -11.42 0.58
N LEU A 69 6.84 -10.69 0.07
CA LEU A 69 6.75 -9.25 -0.18
C LEU A 69 5.62 -8.93 -1.16
N VAL A 70 5.49 -9.72 -2.24
CA VAL A 70 4.40 -9.62 -3.20
C VAL A 70 3.05 -9.88 -2.53
N HIS A 71 2.91 -10.95 -1.74
CA HIS A 71 1.67 -11.29 -1.04
C HIS A 71 1.24 -10.24 -0.02
N LEU A 72 2.19 -9.61 0.67
CA LEU A 72 1.93 -8.58 1.69
C LEU A 72 1.61 -7.21 1.09
N ASN A 73 1.91 -6.97 -0.18
CA ASN A 73 1.66 -5.68 -0.79
C ASN A 73 0.17 -5.29 -0.72
N PRO A 74 -0.80 -6.11 -1.10
CA PRO A 74 -2.21 -5.78 -0.96
C PRO A 74 -2.78 -5.94 0.48
N GLU A 75 -1.96 -6.18 1.52
CA GLU A 75 -2.44 -6.43 2.88
C GLU A 75 -3.22 -5.26 3.49
N PRO A 76 -2.82 -3.98 3.34
CA PRO A 76 -3.59 -2.84 3.87
C PRO A 76 -5.02 -2.75 3.36
N ASP A 77 -5.29 -3.15 2.13
CA ASP A 77 -6.66 -3.21 1.60
C ASP A 77 -7.54 -4.25 2.31
N ARG A 78 -6.93 -5.34 2.79
CA ARG A 78 -7.65 -6.36 3.57
C ARG A 78 -8.08 -5.86 4.95
N TRP A 79 -7.53 -4.73 5.40
CA TRP A 79 -7.92 -4.08 6.67
C TRP A 79 -9.13 -3.17 6.52
N ARG A 80 -9.55 -2.84 5.30
CA ARG A 80 -10.70 -2.00 5.00
C ARG A 80 -11.99 -2.82 5.10
N VAL A 81 -12.30 -3.25 6.33
CA VAL A 81 -13.47 -4.08 6.67
C VAL A 81 -14.41 -3.25 7.52
N TRP A 82 -15.53 -2.81 6.96
CA TRP A 82 -16.46 -1.88 7.59
C TRP A 82 -17.01 -2.38 8.94
N GLU A 83 -17.10 -3.69 9.18
CA GLU A 83 -17.46 -4.30 10.46
C GLU A 83 -16.37 -4.10 11.53
N GLN A 84 -15.13 -3.89 11.13
CA GLN A 84 -13.99 -3.61 12.00
C GLN A 84 -13.69 -2.10 11.99
N ARG A 85 -14.68 -1.35 12.38
CA ARG A 85 -14.77 0.10 12.17
C ARG A 85 -13.55 0.89 12.66
N GLU A 86 -13.01 0.54 13.82
CA GLU A 86 -11.86 1.25 14.40
C GLU A 86 -10.61 1.05 13.52
N MET A 87 -10.40 -0.15 13.01
CA MET A 87 -9.30 -0.45 12.10
C MET A 87 -9.50 0.22 10.75
N ASP A 88 -10.70 0.09 10.18
CA ASP A 88 -11.05 0.73 8.90
C ASP A 88 -10.83 2.26 8.99
N GLN A 89 -11.34 2.93 10.01
CA GLN A 89 -11.15 4.37 10.18
C GLN A 89 -9.69 4.78 10.44
N ALA A 90 -8.90 3.93 11.12
CA ALA A 90 -7.50 4.25 11.41
C ALA A 90 -6.61 4.21 10.16
N PHE A 91 -6.93 3.37 9.17
CA PHE A 91 -6.04 3.11 8.04
C PHE A 91 -6.58 3.55 6.68
N SER A 92 -7.91 3.75 6.52
CA SER A 92 -8.49 4.13 5.22
C SER A 92 -7.95 5.45 4.67
N TYR A 93 -7.65 6.43 5.53
CA TYR A 93 -7.13 7.73 5.11
C TYR A 93 -5.63 7.74 4.82
N ASP A 94 -4.94 6.63 5.09
CA ASP A 94 -3.53 6.47 4.77
C ASP A 94 -3.29 6.09 3.28
N HIS A 95 -4.35 5.72 2.53
CA HIS A 95 -4.26 5.27 1.14
C HIS A 95 -4.18 6.41 0.11
N TYR A 96 -4.43 7.65 0.50
CA TYR A 96 -4.49 8.78 -0.43
C TYR A 96 -4.06 10.09 0.22
N VAL A 97 -3.90 11.11 -0.61
CA VAL A 97 -3.74 12.51 -0.24
C VAL A 97 -4.38 13.40 -1.31
N ASP A 98 -5.41 14.15 -0.95
CA ASP A 98 -6.15 15.02 -1.88
C ASP A 98 -5.48 16.38 -1.98
N LEU A 99 -4.54 16.53 -2.93
CA LEU A 99 -3.64 17.69 -2.99
C LEU A 99 -4.38 19.01 -3.18
N GLU A 100 -5.51 19.02 -3.86
CA GLU A 100 -6.31 20.24 -4.10
C GLU A 100 -6.95 20.79 -2.81
N ASN A 101 -7.14 19.93 -1.80
CA ASN A 101 -7.71 20.34 -0.52
C ASN A 101 -6.66 20.90 0.45
N LEU A 102 -5.38 20.75 0.16
CA LEU A 102 -4.32 21.11 1.10
C LEU A 102 -4.06 22.61 1.10
N PRO A 103 -4.03 23.27 2.27
CA PRO A 103 -3.52 24.63 2.36
C PRO A 103 -2.01 24.69 2.05
N ASP A 104 -1.53 25.86 1.66
CA ASP A 104 -0.12 26.10 1.34
C ASP A 104 0.81 25.59 2.45
N GLY A 105 1.79 24.78 2.09
CA GLY A 105 2.79 24.22 3.01
C GLY A 105 2.34 23.03 3.82
N ALA A 106 1.07 22.60 3.75
CA ALA A 106 0.59 21.45 4.53
C ALA A 106 1.27 20.14 4.13
N LEU A 107 1.52 19.94 2.84
CA LEU A 107 2.20 18.71 2.37
C LEU A 107 3.63 18.58 2.94
N GLU A 108 4.28 19.70 3.25
CA GLU A 108 5.62 19.79 3.86
C GLU A 108 5.61 19.77 5.39
N ALA A 109 4.45 19.73 6.05
CA ALA A 109 4.34 19.71 7.50
C ALA A 109 5.25 18.62 8.10
N PRO A 110 5.98 18.88 9.20
CA PRO A 110 7.00 17.97 9.72
C PRO A 110 6.43 16.65 10.24
N ASP A 111 5.19 16.66 10.71
CA ASP A 111 4.49 15.47 11.19
C ASP A 111 2.96 15.57 10.95
N ARG A 112 2.28 14.42 11.13
CA ARG A 112 0.83 14.33 10.88
C ARG A 112 -0.03 15.16 11.84
N PHE A 113 0.47 15.57 12.99
CA PHE A 113 -0.30 16.38 13.96
C PHE A 113 -0.28 17.84 13.56
N GLU A 114 0.89 18.37 13.15
CA GLU A 114 1.00 19.71 12.58
C GLU A 114 0.22 19.82 11.26
N TYR A 115 0.37 18.81 10.40
CA TYR A 115 -0.43 18.70 9.17
C TYR A 115 -1.93 18.79 9.48
N LEU A 116 -2.42 17.95 10.40
CA LEU A 116 -3.84 17.94 10.77
C LEU A 116 -4.30 19.26 11.35
N ALA A 117 -3.47 19.94 12.17
CA ALA A 117 -3.76 21.26 12.69
C ALA A 117 -3.93 22.29 11.56
N MET A 118 -3.07 22.26 10.54
CA MET A 118 -3.19 23.13 9.36
C MET A 118 -4.49 22.87 8.59
N LEU A 119 -4.93 21.61 8.47
CA LEU A 119 -6.19 21.26 7.82
C LEU A 119 -7.42 21.75 8.63
N TYR A 120 -7.36 21.70 9.96
CA TYR A 120 -8.40 22.27 10.82
C TYR A 120 -8.45 23.80 10.71
N ASP A 121 -7.30 24.44 10.67
CA ASP A 121 -7.21 25.89 10.52
C ASP A 121 -7.72 26.37 9.13
N ALA A 122 -7.61 25.52 8.12
CA ALA A 122 -8.18 25.74 6.78
C ALA A 122 -9.69 25.43 6.70
N GLU A 123 -10.32 25.07 7.82
CA GLU A 123 -11.77 24.83 7.94
C GLU A 123 -12.29 23.67 7.06
N LEU A 124 -11.46 22.66 6.74
CA LEU A 124 -11.93 21.47 6.04
C LEU A 124 -13.04 20.77 6.87
N ALA A 125 -14.09 20.29 6.20
CA ALA A 125 -15.25 19.71 6.86
C ALA A 125 -14.93 18.44 7.67
N LYS A 126 -14.03 17.62 7.14
CA LYS A 126 -13.50 16.40 7.75
C LYS A 126 -12.00 16.31 7.45
N PRO A 127 -11.16 17.06 8.16
CA PRO A 127 -9.77 17.27 7.83
C PRO A 127 -8.99 15.97 7.56
N GLU A 128 -9.16 14.96 8.43
CA GLU A 128 -8.49 13.67 8.31
C GLU A 128 -8.86 12.91 7.03
N ARG A 129 -10.14 13.03 6.62
CA ARG A 129 -10.64 12.37 5.41
C ARG A 129 -10.39 13.22 4.16
N ASP A 130 -10.63 14.52 4.26
CA ASP A 130 -10.59 15.42 3.11
C ASP A 130 -9.14 15.77 2.70
N GLY A 131 -8.14 15.49 3.57
CA GLY A 131 -6.72 15.65 3.28
C GLY A 131 -6.00 14.33 2.99
N GLY A 132 -6.29 13.28 3.76
CA GLY A 132 -5.56 12.00 3.70
C GLY A 132 -4.14 12.05 4.29
N PHE A 133 -3.49 10.90 4.44
CA PHE A 133 -2.20 10.79 5.15
C PHE A 133 -1.16 9.93 4.43
N LEU A 134 -1.32 9.65 3.14
CA LEU A 134 -0.50 8.72 2.36
C LEU A 134 1.00 9.01 2.50
N HIS A 135 1.40 10.28 2.37
CA HIS A 135 2.80 10.69 2.46
C HIS A 135 3.42 10.41 3.85
N PHE A 136 2.66 10.60 4.94
CA PHE A 136 3.13 10.26 6.28
C PHE A 136 3.25 8.76 6.47
N ARG A 137 2.27 7.99 6.00
CA ARG A 137 2.30 6.53 6.12
C ARG A 137 3.53 5.92 5.44
N ILE A 138 3.85 6.36 4.25
CA ILE A 138 5.03 5.89 3.52
C ILE A 138 6.31 6.21 4.30
N VAL A 139 6.47 7.45 4.77
CA VAL A 139 7.68 7.89 5.51
C VAL A 139 7.81 7.15 6.85
N GLU A 140 6.72 6.98 7.60
CA GLU A 140 6.71 6.26 8.87
C GLU A 140 7.11 4.79 8.70
N LEU A 141 6.59 4.11 7.68
CA LEU A 141 6.95 2.72 7.38
C LEU A 141 8.40 2.61 6.89
N TYR A 142 8.86 3.56 6.07
CA TYR A 142 10.26 3.65 5.68
C TYR A 142 11.19 3.76 6.91
N GLN A 143 10.89 4.66 7.85
CA GLN A 143 11.66 4.84 9.08
C GLN A 143 11.64 3.60 9.98
N ARG A 144 10.49 2.91 10.05
CA ARG A 144 10.40 1.61 10.74
C ARG A 144 11.31 0.57 10.10
N LEU A 145 11.37 0.55 8.77
CA LEU A 145 12.23 -0.37 8.03
C LEU A 145 13.72 -0.05 8.28
N VAL A 146 14.14 1.23 8.22
CA VAL A 146 15.49 1.66 8.59
C VAL A 146 15.84 1.23 10.02
N SER A 147 14.95 1.45 10.98
CA SER A 147 15.13 1.03 12.37
C SER A 147 15.24 -0.50 12.51
N GLY A 148 14.42 -1.25 11.76
CA GLY A 148 14.48 -2.71 11.70
C GLY A 148 15.84 -3.21 11.23
N TRP A 149 16.34 -2.68 10.12
CA TRP A 149 17.65 -3.00 9.55
C TRP A 149 18.81 -2.64 10.48
N ARG A 150 18.78 -1.48 11.16
CA ARG A 150 19.81 -1.09 12.14
C ARG A 150 19.90 -2.10 13.28
N ARG A 151 18.77 -2.53 13.80
CA ARG A 151 18.72 -3.53 14.87
C ARG A 151 19.18 -4.89 14.41
N TRP A 152 18.79 -5.31 13.20
CA TRP A 152 19.22 -6.56 12.60
C TRP A 152 20.74 -6.62 12.41
N ARG A 153 21.37 -5.50 11.98
CA ARG A 153 22.83 -5.40 11.86
C ARG A 153 23.56 -5.52 13.19
N ALA A 154 22.94 -5.10 14.27
CA ALA A 154 23.53 -5.07 15.61
C ALA A 154 23.23 -6.34 16.44
N GLU A 155 22.30 -7.19 15.99
CA GLU A 155 21.90 -8.37 16.74
C GLU A 155 22.89 -9.53 16.51
N GLU A 156 23.42 -10.09 17.61
CA GLU A 156 24.35 -11.22 17.58
C GLU A 156 23.64 -12.57 17.78
N ASP A 157 22.49 -12.59 18.43
CA ASP A 157 21.69 -13.78 18.67
C ASP A 157 20.95 -14.19 17.39
N ALA A 158 21.18 -15.43 16.94
CA ALA A 158 20.64 -15.90 15.66
C ALA A 158 19.12 -16.02 15.67
N GLU A 159 18.51 -16.48 16.77
CA GLU A 159 17.06 -16.64 16.89
C GLU A 159 16.36 -15.26 16.88
N ARG A 160 16.92 -14.29 17.61
CA ARG A 160 16.39 -12.91 17.60
C ARG A 160 16.55 -12.24 16.25
N ARG A 161 17.62 -12.57 15.52
CA ARG A 161 17.82 -12.07 14.16
C ARG A 161 16.74 -12.58 13.22
N GLU A 162 16.34 -13.86 13.29
CA GLU A 162 15.23 -14.42 12.52
C GLU A 162 13.91 -13.68 12.80
N TRP A 163 13.59 -13.39 14.06
CA TRP A 163 12.39 -12.60 14.40
C TRP A 163 12.42 -11.17 13.83
N MET A 164 13.61 -10.59 13.71
CA MET A 164 13.76 -9.28 13.05
C MET A 164 13.61 -9.38 11.54
N GLU A 165 14.05 -10.47 10.92
CA GLU A 165 13.88 -10.74 9.49
C GLU A 165 12.39 -10.82 9.12
N GLU A 166 11.61 -11.58 9.87
CA GLU A 166 10.15 -11.66 9.71
C GLU A 166 9.48 -10.28 9.80
N ARG A 167 9.88 -9.48 10.79
CA ARG A 167 9.35 -8.13 10.96
C ARG A 167 9.75 -7.20 9.83
N ILE A 168 11.00 -7.25 9.37
CA ILE A 168 11.50 -6.43 8.26
C ILE A 168 10.71 -6.75 6.98
N VAL A 169 10.51 -8.03 6.67
CA VAL A 169 9.73 -8.46 5.50
C VAL A 169 8.27 -7.97 5.60
N ASN A 170 7.66 -8.09 6.79
CA ASN A 170 6.30 -7.60 7.00
C ASN A 170 6.20 -6.07 6.80
N ASP A 171 7.07 -5.29 7.44
CA ASP A 171 7.06 -3.83 7.32
C ASP A 171 7.34 -3.38 5.86
N ALA A 172 8.22 -4.10 5.14
CA ALA A 172 8.56 -3.83 3.76
C ALA A 172 7.41 -4.14 2.79
N GLY A 173 6.72 -5.26 2.98
CA GLY A 173 5.56 -5.61 2.15
C GLY A 173 4.42 -4.61 2.31
N ILE A 174 4.10 -4.22 3.55
CA ILE A 174 3.09 -3.20 3.85
C ILE A 174 3.48 -1.83 3.30
N LEU A 175 4.76 -1.43 3.39
CA LEU A 175 5.26 -0.19 2.77
C LEU A 175 4.98 -0.18 1.26
N GLY A 176 5.16 -1.34 0.61
CA GLY A 176 4.95 -1.48 -0.83
C GLY A 176 3.56 -1.08 -1.29
N HIS A 177 2.54 -1.39 -0.50
CA HIS A 177 1.16 -1.00 -0.79
C HIS A 177 1.01 0.51 -0.98
N TYR A 178 1.35 1.27 0.06
CA TYR A 178 1.19 2.73 0.04
C TYR A 178 2.07 3.43 -0.99
N VAL A 179 3.25 2.86 -1.30
CA VAL A 179 4.10 3.38 -2.37
C VAL A 179 3.46 3.15 -3.74
N THR A 180 2.80 2.01 -3.93
CA THR A 180 2.06 1.73 -5.17
C THR A 180 0.83 2.62 -5.28
N ASP A 181 0.08 2.84 -4.19
CA ASP A 181 -1.01 3.82 -4.15
C ASP A 181 -0.54 5.22 -4.56
N ALA A 182 0.61 5.65 -4.05
CA ALA A 182 1.18 6.96 -4.39
C ALA A 182 1.52 7.12 -5.89
N SER A 183 1.62 6.04 -6.65
CA SER A 183 1.81 6.07 -8.11
C SER A 183 0.51 6.22 -8.90
N GLN A 184 -0.64 6.02 -8.24
CA GLN A 184 -1.97 6.06 -8.85
C GLN A 184 -2.55 7.48 -8.79
N PRO A 185 -2.81 8.13 -9.92
CA PRO A 185 -3.31 9.52 -9.92
C PRO A 185 -4.57 9.73 -9.09
N HIS A 186 -5.52 8.79 -9.08
CA HIS A 186 -6.73 8.90 -8.27
C HIS A 186 -6.49 8.94 -6.75
N HIS A 187 -5.33 8.47 -6.26
CA HIS A 187 -4.97 8.53 -4.84
C HIS A 187 -4.31 9.86 -4.44
N THR A 188 -4.26 10.83 -5.36
CA THR A 188 -3.61 12.13 -5.12
C THR A 188 -4.52 13.32 -5.37
N THR A 189 -5.84 13.10 -5.57
CA THR A 189 -6.77 14.11 -6.05
C THR A 189 -8.19 13.93 -5.53
N ILE A 190 -8.92 15.03 -5.36
CA ILE A 190 -10.37 15.03 -5.12
C ILE A 190 -11.18 14.38 -6.25
N HIS A 191 -10.59 14.24 -7.43
CA HIS A 191 -11.23 13.64 -8.61
C HIS A 191 -11.13 12.10 -8.63
N PHE A 192 -11.00 11.44 -7.48
CA PHE A 192 -10.75 10.00 -7.42
C PHE A 192 -11.89 9.12 -7.97
N ASN A 193 -13.15 9.50 -7.81
CA ASN A 193 -14.32 8.76 -8.29
C ASN A 193 -15.15 9.55 -9.32
N GLY A 194 -14.51 9.88 -10.44
CA GLY A 194 -15.05 10.80 -11.43
C GLY A 194 -14.70 12.25 -11.12
N TRP A 195 -14.73 13.10 -12.16
CA TRP A 195 -14.42 14.52 -12.00
C TRP A 195 -15.35 15.17 -10.99
N ASP A 196 -14.81 15.80 -9.98
CA ASP A 196 -15.59 16.36 -8.88
C ASP A 196 -16.73 17.25 -9.36
N LEU A 197 -17.89 17.19 -8.67
CA LEU A 197 -19.12 17.81 -9.11
C LEU A 197 -19.09 19.34 -9.00
N GLU A 198 -18.34 19.87 -8.06
CA GLU A 198 -18.23 21.32 -7.78
C GLU A 198 -17.10 21.95 -8.60
N THR A 199 -16.20 21.13 -9.15
CA THR A 199 -15.11 21.59 -10.00
C THR A 199 -15.58 21.81 -11.44
N PRO A 200 -15.24 22.96 -12.09
CA PRO A 200 -15.52 23.18 -13.50
C PRO A 200 -14.98 22.05 -14.38
N ASN A 201 -15.78 21.62 -15.34
CA ASN A 201 -15.44 20.50 -16.25
C ASN A 201 -15.60 20.91 -17.73
N PRO A 202 -14.80 21.85 -18.22
CA PRO A 202 -14.90 22.31 -19.60
C PRO A 202 -14.49 21.24 -20.63
N GLU A 203 -13.64 20.29 -20.23
CA GLU A 203 -13.15 19.20 -21.06
C GLU A 203 -14.13 18.05 -21.15
N GLY A 204 -15.22 18.03 -20.35
CA GLY A 204 -16.21 16.96 -20.36
C GLY A 204 -15.71 15.63 -19.82
N TYR A 205 -14.79 15.66 -18.85
CA TYR A 205 -14.31 14.47 -18.18
C TYR A 205 -15.43 13.68 -17.48
N THR A 206 -15.27 12.37 -17.38
CA THR A 206 -16.28 11.52 -16.78
C THR A 206 -16.55 11.89 -15.31
N ARG A 207 -17.83 11.83 -14.91
CA ARG A 207 -18.28 11.93 -13.50
C ARG A 207 -18.82 10.60 -12.99
N ASP A 208 -18.45 9.51 -13.66
CA ASP A 208 -18.78 8.16 -13.26
C ASP A 208 -18.07 7.79 -11.97
N ASN A 209 -18.83 7.54 -10.91
CA ASN A 209 -18.31 7.15 -9.60
C ASN A 209 -17.71 5.72 -9.57
N GLN A 210 -17.73 4.99 -10.67
CA GLN A 210 -17.06 3.70 -10.84
C GLN A 210 -15.72 3.86 -11.57
N PHE A 211 -15.33 5.06 -11.97
CA PHE A 211 -14.13 5.25 -12.79
C PHE A 211 -12.87 4.76 -12.10
N HIS A 212 -12.71 5.02 -10.80
CA HIS A 212 -11.59 4.53 -9.99
C HIS A 212 -11.44 2.99 -10.12
N SER A 213 -12.47 2.26 -9.71
CA SER A 213 -12.45 0.79 -9.75
C SER A 213 -12.38 0.23 -11.16
N ARG A 214 -12.98 0.91 -12.15
CA ARG A 214 -12.91 0.52 -13.55
C ARG A 214 -11.49 0.60 -14.09
N PHE A 215 -10.75 1.66 -13.77
CA PHE A 215 -9.37 1.82 -14.20
C PHE A 215 -8.42 0.89 -13.45
N GLU A 216 -8.34 1.03 -12.14
CA GLU A 216 -7.27 0.40 -11.37
C GLU A 216 -7.44 -1.10 -11.14
N ARG A 217 -8.68 -1.58 -11.08
CA ARG A 217 -8.96 -2.98 -10.87
C ARG A 217 -9.31 -3.66 -12.17
N PHE A 218 -10.49 -3.37 -12.70
CA PHE A 218 -11.04 -4.17 -13.79
C PHE A 218 -10.22 -4.07 -15.08
N PHE A 219 -9.81 -2.87 -15.47
CA PHE A 219 -8.98 -2.68 -16.66
C PHE A 219 -7.57 -3.26 -16.47
N VAL A 220 -6.93 -3.02 -15.33
CA VAL A 220 -5.58 -3.53 -15.03
C VAL A 220 -5.59 -5.06 -14.99
N GLU A 221 -6.52 -5.68 -14.27
CA GLU A 221 -6.65 -7.14 -14.19
C GLU A 221 -6.89 -7.79 -15.57
N ALA A 222 -7.64 -7.12 -16.44
CA ALA A 222 -7.98 -7.65 -17.77
C ALA A 222 -6.85 -7.51 -18.79
N HIS A 223 -6.04 -6.45 -18.71
CA HIS A 223 -5.18 -6.04 -19.83
C HIS A 223 -3.71 -5.83 -19.52
N VAL A 224 -3.33 -5.59 -18.29
CA VAL A 224 -1.94 -5.33 -17.91
C VAL A 224 -1.30 -6.59 -17.35
N THR A 225 -0.07 -6.86 -17.76
CA THR A 225 0.72 -7.98 -17.26
C THR A 225 1.97 -7.47 -16.53
N GLN A 226 2.54 -8.32 -15.68
CA GLN A 226 3.82 -8.01 -15.03
C GLN A 226 4.92 -7.69 -16.06
N GLY A 227 4.88 -8.32 -17.23
CA GLY A 227 5.83 -8.05 -18.33
C GLY A 227 5.66 -6.64 -18.91
N ASP A 228 4.42 -6.14 -19.02
CA ASP A 228 4.15 -4.77 -19.45
C ASP A 228 4.72 -3.77 -18.43
N VAL A 229 4.52 -4.00 -17.12
CA VAL A 229 5.08 -3.17 -16.05
C VAL A 229 6.61 -3.19 -16.07
N ALA A 230 7.21 -4.36 -16.15
CA ALA A 230 8.66 -4.53 -16.19
C ALA A 230 9.31 -3.86 -17.41
N ALA A 231 8.60 -3.76 -18.53
CA ALA A 231 9.12 -3.08 -19.74
C ALA A 231 9.28 -1.56 -19.54
N HIS A 232 8.58 -0.96 -18.60
CA HIS A 232 8.65 0.47 -18.26
C HIS A 232 9.48 0.76 -16.99
N ALA A 233 9.79 -0.25 -16.20
CA ALA A 233 10.60 -0.10 -15.00
C ALA A 233 12.05 0.27 -15.34
N SER A 234 12.69 0.97 -14.43
CA SER A 234 14.09 1.37 -14.56
C SER A 234 15.01 0.16 -14.67
N THR A 235 15.99 0.24 -15.56
CA THR A 235 17.02 -0.80 -15.71
C THR A 235 18.22 -0.52 -14.80
N GLY A 236 18.75 -1.55 -14.15
CA GLY A 236 19.91 -1.44 -13.26
C GLY A 236 19.52 -1.34 -11.77
N PRO A 237 20.50 -1.03 -10.90
CA PRO A 237 20.25 -0.97 -9.46
C PRO A 237 19.30 0.19 -9.11
N PRO A 238 18.46 0.01 -8.06
CA PRO A 238 17.55 1.06 -7.62
C PRO A 238 18.29 2.34 -7.22
N ARG A 239 17.68 3.49 -7.51
CA ARG A 239 18.18 4.79 -7.08
C ARG A 239 18.19 4.86 -5.55
N SER A 240 19.28 5.37 -4.96
CA SER A 240 19.28 5.68 -3.52
C SER A 240 18.60 7.02 -3.25
N VAL A 241 17.71 7.02 -2.26
CA VAL A 241 17.07 8.21 -1.67
C VAL A 241 17.38 8.29 -0.15
N ALA A 242 18.42 7.61 0.30
CA ALA A 242 18.85 7.64 1.71
C ALA A 242 19.13 9.09 2.15
N GLY A 243 18.60 9.46 3.31
CA GLY A 243 18.69 10.83 3.84
C GLY A 243 17.75 11.86 3.19
N SER A 244 17.01 11.48 2.13
CA SER A 244 16.05 12.34 1.42
C SER A 244 14.77 11.58 1.02
N ALA A 245 14.44 10.52 1.76
CA ALA A 245 13.28 9.67 1.44
C ALA A 245 11.96 10.45 1.46
N ARG A 246 11.80 11.39 2.41
CA ARG A 246 10.59 12.22 2.48
C ARG A 246 10.41 13.07 1.23
N GLU A 247 11.45 13.78 0.80
CA GLU A 247 11.43 14.63 -0.40
C GLU A 247 11.15 13.78 -1.64
N ALA A 248 11.73 12.57 -1.73
CA ALA A 248 11.49 11.66 -2.83
C ALA A 248 10.03 11.18 -2.88
N VAL A 249 9.42 10.87 -1.72
CA VAL A 249 8.01 10.49 -1.61
C VAL A 249 7.10 11.65 -2.03
N LEU A 250 7.36 12.87 -1.56
CA LEU A 250 6.57 14.05 -1.94
C LEU A 250 6.68 14.35 -3.44
N ALA A 251 7.86 14.21 -4.03
CA ALA A 251 8.06 14.36 -5.47
C ALA A 251 7.27 13.31 -6.25
N HIS A 252 7.30 12.03 -5.81
CA HIS A 252 6.56 10.92 -6.44
C HIS A 252 5.04 11.16 -6.43
N ILE A 253 4.48 11.65 -5.31
CA ILE A 253 3.07 12.01 -5.20
C ILE A 253 2.71 13.15 -6.17
N ARG A 254 3.55 14.21 -6.26
CA ARG A 254 3.32 15.33 -7.20
C ARG A 254 3.40 14.90 -8.65
N GLU A 255 4.35 14.01 -8.99
CA GLU A 255 4.45 13.43 -10.33
C GLU A 255 3.19 12.61 -10.68
N SER A 256 2.66 11.86 -9.73
CA SER A 256 1.41 11.12 -9.90
C SER A 256 0.22 12.05 -10.09
N HIS A 257 0.12 13.10 -9.27
CA HIS A 257 -0.93 14.10 -9.37
C HIS A 257 -0.94 14.84 -10.72
N ALA A 258 0.24 15.14 -11.25
CA ALA A 258 0.37 15.76 -12.56
C ALA A 258 -0.24 14.93 -13.72
N GLU A 259 -0.46 13.65 -13.49
CA GLU A 259 -1.05 12.73 -14.48
C GLU A 259 -2.58 12.59 -14.34
N VAL A 260 -3.23 13.28 -13.40
CA VAL A 260 -4.69 13.22 -13.19
C VAL A 260 -5.43 13.60 -14.48
N GLU A 261 -5.13 14.73 -15.08
CA GLU A 261 -5.80 15.13 -16.33
C GLU A 261 -5.45 14.22 -17.51
N THR A 262 -4.24 13.65 -17.54
CA THR A 262 -3.87 12.65 -18.55
C THR A 262 -4.72 11.41 -18.45
N LEU A 263 -4.96 10.92 -17.24
CA LEU A 263 -5.85 9.79 -16.98
C LEU A 263 -7.29 10.07 -17.46
N TYR A 264 -7.84 11.23 -17.11
CA TYR A 264 -9.18 11.62 -17.51
C TYR A 264 -9.31 11.85 -19.01
N ARG A 265 -8.30 12.40 -19.65
CA ARG A 265 -8.22 12.58 -21.11
C ARG A 265 -8.20 11.23 -21.82
N LEU A 266 -7.41 10.28 -21.34
CA LEU A 266 -7.38 8.91 -21.88
C LEU A 266 -8.72 8.22 -21.74
N ASP A 267 -9.40 8.36 -20.58
CA ASP A 267 -10.74 7.80 -20.42
C ASP A 267 -11.73 8.36 -21.44
N ARG A 268 -11.74 9.68 -21.64
CA ARG A 268 -12.60 10.34 -22.61
C ARG A 268 -12.32 9.90 -24.05
N ASP A 269 -11.05 9.83 -24.42
CA ASP A 269 -10.63 9.70 -25.82
C ASP A 269 -10.56 8.24 -26.29
N VAL A 270 -10.18 7.31 -25.38
CA VAL A 270 -9.98 5.89 -25.75
C VAL A 270 -10.62 4.90 -24.77
N GLY A 271 -10.92 5.31 -23.54
CA GLY A 271 -11.58 4.51 -22.51
C GLY A 271 -10.67 3.51 -21.79
N PHE A 272 -11.16 3.07 -20.62
CA PHE A 272 -10.59 1.98 -19.80
C PHE A 272 -11.66 0.89 -19.61
N ASP A 273 -12.10 0.30 -20.73
CA ASP A 273 -13.12 -0.75 -20.73
C ASP A 273 -12.47 -2.13 -20.55
N PRO A 274 -12.78 -2.88 -19.48
CA PRO A 274 -12.20 -4.20 -19.25
C PRO A 274 -12.73 -5.27 -20.21
N GLU A 275 -13.88 -5.04 -20.86
CA GLU A 275 -14.52 -6.02 -21.75
C GLU A 275 -14.14 -5.84 -23.22
N GLN A 276 -13.51 -4.72 -23.59
CA GLN A 276 -13.06 -4.43 -24.95
C GLN A 276 -11.53 -4.56 -25.05
N PRO A 277 -10.99 -4.86 -26.24
CA PRO A 277 -9.54 -4.82 -26.43
C PRO A 277 -8.94 -3.46 -25.98
N ALA A 278 -7.95 -3.52 -25.10
CA ALA A 278 -7.33 -2.31 -24.58
C ALA A 278 -6.71 -1.46 -25.69
N HIS A 279 -6.98 -0.17 -25.66
CA HIS A 279 -6.23 0.77 -26.49
C HIS A 279 -4.76 0.81 -26.01
N PRO A 280 -3.74 0.76 -26.91
CA PRO A 280 -2.33 0.73 -26.50
C PRO A 280 -1.94 1.87 -25.54
N ALA A 281 -2.41 3.10 -25.77
CA ALA A 281 -2.10 4.23 -24.90
C ALA A 281 -2.69 4.10 -23.47
N ALA A 282 -3.89 3.51 -23.33
CA ALA A 282 -4.51 3.27 -22.03
C ALA A 282 -3.76 2.18 -21.26
N LYS A 283 -3.38 1.10 -21.93
CA LYS A 283 -2.58 0.01 -21.35
C LYS A 283 -1.18 0.50 -20.95
N ASP A 284 -0.52 1.25 -21.83
CA ASP A 284 0.79 1.83 -21.61
C ASP A 284 0.80 2.76 -20.40
N PHE A 285 -0.21 3.63 -20.31
CA PHE A 285 -0.37 4.52 -19.15
C PHE A 285 -0.46 3.75 -17.83
N ALA A 286 -1.32 2.74 -17.75
CA ALA A 286 -1.45 1.92 -16.55
C ALA A 286 -0.15 1.22 -16.18
N ALA A 287 0.55 0.63 -17.17
CA ALA A 287 1.84 -0.03 -16.97
C ALA A 287 2.94 0.93 -16.50
N VAL A 288 3.00 2.15 -17.07
CA VAL A 288 3.94 3.22 -16.65
C VAL A 288 3.69 3.65 -15.19
N ARG A 289 2.42 3.81 -14.79
CA ARG A 289 2.12 4.18 -13.39
C ARG A 289 2.51 3.08 -12.40
N LEU A 290 2.22 1.82 -12.70
CA LEU A 290 2.65 0.67 -11.89
C LEU A 290 4.19 0.54 -11.84
N ALA A 291 4.87 0.78 -12.95
CA ALA A 291 6.34 0.78 -13.00
C ALA A 291 6.95 1.90 -12.15
N ALA A 292 6.35 3.10 -12.15
CA ALA A 292 6.78 4.19 -11.29
C ALA A 292 6.66 3.83 -9.79
N GLY A 293 5.57 3.14 -9.39
CA GLY A 293 5.42 2.59 -8.05
C GLY A 293 6.48 1.54 -7.71
N ALA A 294 6.74 0.62 -8.63
CA ALA A 294 7.77 -0.42 -8.48
C ALA A 294 9.17 0.18 -8.30
N ASP A 295 9.54 1.16 -9.13
CA ASP A 295 10.83 1.85 -9.05
C ASP A 295 11.01 2.59 -7.73
N MET A 296 9.98 3.31 -7.28
CA MET A 296 10.02 4.00 -5.98
C MET A 296 10.10 3.02 -4.83
N LEU A 297 9.38 1.91 -4.88
CA LEU A 297 9.41 0.87 -3.85
C LEU A 297 10.81 0.24 -3.74
N ALA A 298 11.40 -0.16 -4.86
CA ALA A 298 12.77 -0.69 -4.89
C ALA A 298 13.78 0.36 -4.36
N ALA A 299 13.61 1.63 -4.72
CA ALA A 299 14.44 2.73 -4.23
C ALA A 299 14.34 2.90 -2.71
N LEU A 300 13.14 2.82 -2.12
CA LEU A 300 12.94 2.94 -0.68
C LEU A 300 13.48 1.71 0.08
N TRP A 301 13.27 0.49 -0.40
CA TRP A 301 13.84 -0.71 0.22
C TRP A 301 15.36 -0.67 0.23
N TRP A 302 15.97 -0.35 -0.91
CA TRP A 302 17.43 -0.21 -1.04
C TRP A 302 17.98 0.91 -0.14
N SER A 303 17.32 2.07 -0.14
CA SER A 303 17.74 3.20 0.67
C SER A 303 17.66 2.94 2.17
N ALA A 304 16.61 2.24 2.62
CA ALA A 304 16.48 1.85 4.03
C ALA A 304 17.63 0.92 4.46
N TRP A 305 18.04 -0.01 3.60
CA TRP A 305 19.21 -0.85 3.84
C TRP A 305 20.50 -0.04 3.93
N LEU A 306 20.74 0.88 2.98
CA LEU A 306 21.93 1.75 2.99
C LEU A 306 21.97 2.66 4.21
N GLU A 307 20.87 3.36 4.50
CA GLU A 307 20.77 4.30 5.63
C GLU A 307 20.97 3.61 6.97
N SER A 308 20.54 2.37 7.09
CA SER A 308 20.70 1.57 8.31
C SER A 308 22.16 1.28 8.69
N ALA A 309 23.10 1.46 7.78
CA ALA A 309 24.52 1.29 8.07
C ALA A 309 25.10 2.45 8.89
N SER A 310 24.44 3.61 8.90
CA SER A 310 24.85 4.76 9.68
C SER A 310 24.37 4.63 11.13
N PRO A 311 25.21 4.99 12.13
CA PRO A 311 24.79 5.05 13.53
C PRO A 311 23.61 6.02 13.71
N ILE A 312 22.76 5.74 14.71
CA ILE A 312 21.77 6.72 15.15
C ILE A 312 22.51 7.87 15.83
N GLU A 313 22.50 9.06 15.25
CA GLU A 313 22.80 10.26 16.03
C GLU A 313 21.67 10.42 17.05
N ARG A 314 21.95 10.10 18.33
CA ARG A 314 21.03 10.43 19.40
C ARG A 314 21.03 11.94 19.52
N GLY A 315 20.04 12.59 18.94
CA GLY A 315 19.72 13.97 19.25
C GLY A 315 19.57 14.07 20.77
N GLY A 316 20.21 15.07 21.38
CA GLY A 316 20.29 15.19 22.83
C GLY A 316 18.93 15.01 23.50
N GLU A 317 18.96 14.30 24.62
CA GLU A 317 17.83 14.15 25.53
C GLU A 317 17.44 15.54 26.06
N ASP A 318 16.51 16.19 25.38
CA ASP A 318 15.74 17.30 25.92
C ASP A 318 14.25 16.90 25.93
N ARG A 319 13.88 16.13 26.99
CA ARG A 319 12.51 16.01 27.48
C ARG A 319 12.51 16.23 28.97
#